data_c9e239de19102049ae21c7bc6eae314a
#
_entry.id   c9e239de19102049ae21c7bc6eae314a
#
_cell.length_a   1.000
_cell.length_b   1.000
_cell.length_c   1.000
_cell.angle_alpha   90.00
_cell.angle_beta   90.00
_cell.angle_gamma   90.00
#
_symmetry.space_group_name_H-M   'P 1'
#
loop_
_entity.id
_entity.type
_entity.pdbx_description
1 polymer ?
#
loop_
_entity_poly.entity_id
_entity_poly.type
_entity_poly.pdbx_seq_one_letter_code
_entity_poly.pdbx_strand_id
1 'polypeptide(L)'
;IIDPFFYDEFSVSVPKIFEEAGMKAYCVKFSGYAGYKELSDLIAFVKTLPEVPETFIGMGGGQTMDINKAVAASYRKNWISFATALATDAPTFTHTIINNPGAQNELMFHYKNPDFVVVDTEITVQSPAWMFTSGIGDALATYFEAEASVANNNVCNAGLDDYKPSLLGRAAAKLCYDILIKDGVAAMRAATQHLRTPAYENVVEATTLLSGVGCENTGVSIAHGLQAGFGLLPKHLQHGTGVGYCLLVQLIVQNDERFDKIFDFCKAVGLPVCTKDLGIPTAERDYYIEQLVDAVYGKRWNVTNEPFFFEKSTLTDAIKYLDAYADDKVQISKA
;
A
#
# COMPACT_ATOMS: atom_id res chain seq x y z
N ILE A 1 -14.65 14.26 -2.56
CA ILE A 1 -14.19 13.45 -3.71
C ILE A 1 -14.55 12.01 -3.41
N ILE A 2 -15.41 11.39 -4.24
CA ILE A 2 -16.01 10.10 -3.93
C ILE A 2 -15.66 9.08 -5.02
N ASP A 3 -15.22 7.90 -4.59
CA ASP A 3 -14.97 6.76 -5.47
C ASP A 3 -16.19 6.43 -6.35
N PRO A 4 -16.00 6.04 -7.62
CA PRO A 4 -17.11 5.75 -8.54
C PRO A 4 -18.12 4.74 -8.01
N PHE A 5 -17.67 3.74 -7.23
CA PHE A 5 -18.53 2.69 -6.68
C PHE A 5 -19.54 3.23 -5.67
N PHE A 6 -19.14 4.19 -4.84
CA PHE A 6 -19.98 4.76 -3.79
C PHE A 6 -20.65 6.09 -4.19
N TYR A 7 -20.34 6.61 -5.38
CA TYR A 7 -20.75 7.96 -5.73
C TYR A 7 -22.26 8.17 -5.71
N ASP A 8 -23.03 7.26 -6.29
CA ASP A 8 -24.49 7.42 -6.43
C ASP A 8 -25.19 7.46 -5.07
N GLU A 9 -24.69 6.72 -4.08
CA GLU A 9 -25.21 6.70 -2.72
C GLU A 9 -24.72 7.91 -1.90
N PHE A 10 -23.41 8.11 -1.86
CA PHE A 10 -22.79 9.11 -0.98
C PHE A 10 -22.99 10.53 -1.48
N SER A 11 -23.14 10.75 -2.78
CA SER A 11 -23.45 12.09 -3.32
C SER A 11 -24.83 12.60 -2.93
N VAL A 12 -25.73 11.70 -2.49
CA VAL A 12 -27.08 12.05 -1.99
C VAL A 12 -27.11 12.13 -0.47
N SER A 13 -26.49 11.18 0.23
CA SER A 13 -26.56 11.07 1.69
C SER A 13 -25.63 12.06 2.40
N VAL A 14 -24.39 12.19 1.93
CA VAL A 14 -23.38 13.04 2.57
C VAL A 14 -23.77 14.52 2.64
N PRO A 15 -24.25 15.18 1.55
CA PRO A 15 -24.67 16.58 1.64
C PRO A 15 -25.78 16.81 2.68
N LYS A 16 -26.73 15.88 2.81
CA LYS A 16 -27.82 15.99 3.81
C LYS A 16 -27.30 15.95 5.24
N ILE A 17 -26.35 15.02 5.53
CA ILE A 17 -25.73 14.90 6.85
C ILE A 17 -25.01 16.21 7.22
N PHE A 18 -24.27 16.79 6.27
CA PHE A 18 -23.57 18.06 6.51
C PHE A 18 -24.55 19.24 6.66
N GLU A 19 -25.62 19.28 5.87
CA GLU A 19 -26.65 20.32 5.97
C GLU A 19 -27.35 20.29 7.33
N GLU A 20 -27.69 19.10 7.85
CA GLU A 20 -28.24 18.92 9.19
C GLU A 20 -27.30 19.42 10.29
N ALA A 21 -25.99 19.37 10.04
CA ALA A 21 -24.97 19.92 10.93
C ALA A 21 -24.66 21.41 10.67
N GLY A 22 -25.43 22.07 9.80
CA GLY A 22 -25.25 23.50 9.46
C GLY A 22 -24.06 23.77 8.54
N MET A 23 -23.56 22.76 7.84
CA MET A 23 -22.44 22.84 6.91
C MET A 23 -22.88 22.61 5.47
N LYS A 24 -22.11 23.09 4.50
CA LYS A 24 -22.31 22.79 3.07
C LYS A 24 -21.30 21.73 2.63
N ALA A 25 -21.75 20.79 1.83
CA ALA A 25 -20.90 19.82 1.16
C ALA A 25 -21.13 19.81 -0.35
N TYR A 26 -20.04 19.71 -1.11
CA TYR A 26 -20.04 19.59 -2.57
C TYR A 26 -19.43 18.25 -2.93
N CYS A 27 -20.17 17.42 -3.65
CA CYS A 27 -19.71 16.09 -4.05
C CYS A 27 -19.23 16.10 -5.50
N VAL A 28 -18.11 15.48 -5.75
CA VAL A 28 -17.57 15.25 -7.09
C VAL A 28 -17.14 13.78 -7.23
N LYS A 29 -17.43 13.20 -8.38
CA LYS A 29 -17.06 11.82 -8.69
C LYS A 29 -15.61 11.75 -9.09
N PHE A 30 -14.85 10.86 -8.46
CA PHE A 30 -13.51 10.51 -8.89
C PHE A 30 -13.58 9.68 -10.18
N SER A 31 -12.63 9.85 -11.10
CA SER A 31 -12.62 9.09 -12.37
C SER A 31 -12.17 7.64 -12.19
N GLY A 32 -11.55 7.30 -11.06
CA GLY A 32 -10.96 5.99 -10.80
C GLY A 32 -9.46 5.92 -11.09
N TYR A 33 -8.83 7.02 -11.53
CA TYR A 33 -7.42 7.07 -11.87
C TYR A 33 -6.73 8.33 -11.37
N ALA A 34 -5.84 8.20 -10.39
CA ALA A 34 -5.12 9.32 -9.77
C ALA A 34 -3.94 9.79 -10.63
N GLY A 35 -4.22 10.55 -11.69
CA GLY A 35 -3.21 11.13 -12.57
C GLY A 35 -3.32 12.66 -12.67
N TYR A 36 -2.39 13.30 -13.36
CA TYR A 36 -2.35 14.76 -13.51
C TYR A 36 -3.60 15.35 -14.16
N LYS A 37 -4.21 14.61 -15.12
CA LYS A 37 -5.46 15.06 -15.74
C LYS A 37 -6.57 15.15 -14.70
N GLU A 38 -6.75 14.12 -13.89
CA GLU A 38 -7.75 14.10 -12.82
C GLU A 38 -7.51 15.21 -11.80
N LEU A 39 -6.25 15.41 -11.39
CA LEU A 39 -5.87 16.50 -10.49
C LEU A 39 -6.28 17.85 -11.08
N SER A 40 -6.00 18.08 -12.36
CA SER A 40 -6.35 19.32 -13.06
C SER A 40 -7.88 19.52 -13.15
N ASP A 41 -8.62 18.46 -13.48
CA ASP A 41 -10.08 18.51 -13.62
C ASP A 41 -10.76 18.79 -12.26
N LEU A 42 -10.29 18.17 -11.18
CA LEU A 42 -10.80 18.43 -9.83
C LEU A 42 -10.46 19.84 -9.33
N ILE A 43 -9.25 20.33 -9.61
CA ILE A 43 -8.89 21.74 -9.35
C ILE A 43 -9.81 22.69 -10.14
N ALA A 44 -10.09 22.38 -11.40
CA ALA A 44 -11.01 23.17 -12.22
C ALA A 44 -12.44 23.14 -11.64
N PHE A 45 -12.91 21.98 -11.18
CA PHE A 45 -14.20 21.85 -10.50
C PHE A 45 -14.25 22.75 -9.24
N VAL A 46 -13.25 22.72 -8.38
CA VAL A 46 -13.20 23.56 -7.18
C VAL A 46 -13.32 25.04 -7.50
N LYS A 47 -12.71 25.50 -8.61
CA LYS A 47 -12.81 26.89 -9.07
C LYS A 47 -14.22 27.30 -9.52
N THR A 48 -15.10 26.36 -9.82
CA THR A 48 -16.52 26.67 -10.16
C THR A 48 -17.39 26.84 -8.92
N LEU A 49 -16.92 26.43 -7.74
CA LEU A 49 -17.67 26.56 -6.50
C LEU A 49 -17.76 28.03 -6.04
N PRO A 50 -18.80 28.42 -5.32
CA PRO A 50 -18.94 29.78 -4.78
C PRO A 50 -17.78 30.21 -3.86
N GLU A 51 -17.17 29.23 -3.19
CA GLU A 51 -16.03 29.39 -2.29
C GLU A 51 -15.17 28.13 -2.29
N VAL A 52 -13.87 28.27 -2.01
CA VAL A 52 -12.99 27.10 -1.83
C VAL A 52 -13.33 26.43 -0.49
N PRO A 53 -13.63 25.11 -0.49
CA PRO A 53 -13.92 24.40 0.75
C PRO A 53 -12.75 24.48 1.75
N GLU A 54 -13.07 24.54 3.05
CA GLU A 54 -12.06 24.53 4.12
C GLU A 54 -11.50 23.13 4.36
N THR A 55 -12.25 22.08 4.01
CA THR A 55 -11.86 20.68 4.20
C THR A 55 -12.26 19.87 2.98
N PHE A 56 -11.34 19.03 2.52
CA PHE A 56 -11.55 18.07 1.45
C PHE A 56 -11.63 16.67 2.03
N ILE A 57 -12.65 15.90 1.64
CA ILE A 57 -12.83 14.52 2.10
C ILE A 57 -12.68 13.58 0.91
N GLY A 58 -11.72 12.67 0.97
CA GLY A 58 -11.58 11.56 0.01
C GLY A 58 -12.30 10.33 0.55
N MET A 59 -13.34 9.87 -0.16
CA MET A 59 -14.13 8.70 0.24
C MET A 59 -13.90 7.59 -0.80
N GLY A 60 -13.05 6.62 -0.47
CA GLY A 60 -12.67 5.57 -1.44
C GLY A 60 -11.46 4.75 -1.01
N GLY A 61 -10.76 4.17 -1.99
CA GLY A 61 -9.49 3.47 -1.83
C GLY A 61 -8.27 4.39 -1.95
N GLY A 62 -7.07 3.81 -2.00
CA GLY A 62 -5.79 4.55 -2.01
C GLY A 62 -5.70 5.66 -3.07
N GLN A 63 -6.09 5.39 -4.33
CA GLN A 63 -6.06 6.41 -5.38
C GLN A 63 -7.00 7.60 -5.12
N THR A 64 -8.16 7.35 -4.50
CA THR A 64 -9.08 8.42 -4.09
C THR A 64 -8.46 9.26 -2.97
N MET A 65 -7.76 8.62 -2.01
CA MET A 65 -7.03 9.33 -0.95
C MET A 65 -5.92 10.19 -1.55
N ASP A 66 -5.16 9.64 -2.48
CA ASP A 66 -4.04 10.32 -3.12
C ASP A 66 -4.50 11.57 -3.86
N ILE A 67 -5.51 11.46 -4.71
CA ILE A 67 -5.99 12.62 -5.45
C ILE A 67 -6.62 13.67 -4.53
N ASN A 68 -7.32 13.24 -3.47
CA ASN A 68 -7.89 14.15 -2.48
C ASN A 68 -6.82 14.97 -1.76
N LYS A 69 -5.73 14.32 -1.31
CA LYS A 69 -4.57 15.00 -0.69
C LYS A 69 -3.97 16.02 -1.65
N ALA A 70 -3.74 15.65 -2.90
CA ALA A 70 -3.15 16.53 -3.91
C ALA A 70 -4.03 17.77 -4.18
N VAL A 71 -5.34 17.59 -4.30
CA VAL A 71 -6.29 18.71 -4.49
C VAL A 71 -6.28 19.62 -3.25
N ALA A 72 -6.46 19.06 -2.06
CA ALA A 72 -6.48 19.83 -0.81
C ALA A 72 -5.18 20.61 -0.58
N ALA A 73 -4.04 19.96 -0.82
CA ALA A 73 -2.72 20.57 -0.68
C ALA A 73 -2.51 21.73 -1.67
N SER A 74 -3.05 21.64 -2.90
CA SER A 74 -2.99 22.72 -3.90
C SER A 74 -3.67 24.00 -3.43
N TYR A 75 -4.65 23.89 -2.53
CA TYR A 75 -5.35 25.02 -1.90
C TYR A 75 -4.86 25.31 -0.49
N ARG A 76 -3.88 24.56 0.05
CA ARG A 76 -3.41 24.64 1.45
C ARG A 76 -4.54 24.51 2.46
N LYS A 77 -5.47 23.59 2.21
CA LYS A 77 -6.65 23.31 3.03
C LYS A 77 -6.51 22.00 3.79
N ASN A 78 -7.47 21.73 4.67
CA ASN A 78 -7.53 20.49 5.43
C ASN A 78 -8.01 19.33 4.56
N TRP A 79 -7.62 18.09 4.93
CA TRP A 79 -8.17 16.90 4.30
C TRP A 79 -8.39 15.74 5.27
N ILE A 80 -9.40 14.98 4.94
CA ILE A 80 -9.81 13.79 5.67
C ILE A 80 -9.74 12.61 4.70
N SER A 81 -9.16 11.50 5.14
CA SER A 81 -9.18 10.22 4.46
C SER A 81 -10.31 9.38 5.02
N PHE A 82 -11.35 9.12 4.22
CA PHE A 82 -12.44 8.20 4.55
C PHE A 82 -12.26 6.91 3.74
N ALA A 83 -11.59 5.92 4.34
CA ALA A 83 -11.26 4.67 3.66
C ALA A 83 -12.48 3.76 3.52
N THR A 84 -12.84 3.38 2.29
CA THR A 84 -13.91 2.42 1.99
C THR A 84 -13.39 1.03 1.63
N ALA A 85 -12.08 0.90 1.44
CA ALA A 85 -11.38 -0.34 1.17
C ALA A 85 -10.01 -0.33 1.86
N LEU A 86 -9.53 -1.50 2.25
CA LEU A 86 -8.30 -1.69 3.04
C LEU A 86 -7.20 -2.34 2.17
N ALA A 87 -6.90 -1.74 1.02
CA ALA A 87 -5.95 -2.31 0.05
C ALA A 87 -4.51 -1.80 0.22
N THR A 88 -4.31 -0.75 1.02
CA THR A 88 -3.03 -0.03 1.21
C THR A 88 -3.12 0.86 2.44
N ASP A 89 -2.00 1.35 2.93
CA ASP A 89 -1.87 2.30 4.03
C ASP A 89 -1.85 3.79 3.58
N ALA A 90 -2.09 4.05 2.29
CA ALA A 90 -2.21 5.39 1.72
C ALA A 90 -3.13 6.38 2.50
N PRO A 91 -4.21 5.94 3.20
CA PRO A 91 -5.02 6.86 3.99
C PRO A 91 -4.24 7.70 5.01
N THR A 92 -3.13 7.18 5.53
CA THR A 92 -2.36 7.82 6.61
C THR A 92 -1.20 8.69 6.10
N PHE A 93 -0.68 8.43 4.90
CA PHE A 93 0.51 9.08 4.35
C PHE A 93 0.35 10.57 4.02
N THR A 94 1.48 11.31 4.13
CA THR A 94 1.59 12.71 3.63
C THR A 94 1.67 12.80 2.13
N HIS A 95 2.22 11.81 1.44
CA HIS A 95 2.44 11.88 -0.01
C HIS A 95 1.28 11.33 -0.82
N THR A 96 1.26 11.69 -2.07
CA THR A 96 0.39 11.18 -3.13
C THR A 96 1.23 10.47 -4.17
N ILE A 97 0.73 9.34 -4.66
CA ILE A 97 1.27 8.70 -5.86
C ILE A 97 0.46 9.17 -7.06
N ILE A 98 1.09 9.97 -7.93
CA ILE A 98 0.51 10.35 -9.22
C ILE A 98 0.87 9.28 -10.25
N ASN A 99 -0.16 8.61 -10.76
CA ASN A 99 0.01 7.62 -11.81
C ASN A 99 0.30 8.29 -13.15
N ASN A 100 1.33 7.79 -13.84
CA ASN A 100 1.76 8.36 -15.14
C ASN A 100 1.77 7.25 -16.20
N PRO A 101 0.76 7.17 -17.09
CA PRO A 101 0.68 6.10 -18.08
C PRO A 101 1.90 6.09 -19.01
N GLY A 102 2.56 4.94 -19.11
CA GLY A 102 3.74 4.76 -19.96
C GLY A 102 5.04 5.36 -19.40
N ALA A 103 5.00 5.91 -18.19
CA ALA A 103 6.14 6.41 -17.45
C ALA A 103 6.11 5.92 -15.99
N GLN A 104 7.12 6.29 -15.24
CA GLN A 104 7.21 6.01 -13.83
C GLN A 104 6.21 6.86 -13.02
N ASN A 105 5.51 6.26 -12.06
CA ASN A 105 4.69 7.01 -11.12
C ASN A 105 5.54 8.01 -10.32
N GLU A 106 4.95 9.16 -10.04
CA GLU A 106 5.61 10.25 -9.32
C GLU A 106 5.11 10.33 -7.88
N LEU A 107 6.02 10.60 -6.95
CA LEU A 107 5.72 10.91 -5.56
C LEU A 107 5.59 12.41 -5.38
N MET A 108 4.43 12.86 -4.91
CA MET A 108 4.18 14.26 -4.57
C MET A 108 4.06 14.37 -3.06
N PHE A 109 5.05 14.98 -2.39
CA PHE A 109 5.03 15.19 -0.95
C PHE A 109 4.23 16.43 -0.57
N HIS A 110 3.45 16.31 0.51
CA HIS A 110 2.64 17.40 1.04
C HIS A 110 3.18 17.87 2.40
N TYR A 111 2.67 19.00 2.87
CA TYR A 111 3.17 19.69 4.05
C TYR A 111 2.66 19.12 5.37
N LYS A 112 1.72 18.16 5.36
CA LYS A 112 1.16 17.52 6.56
C LYS A 112 0.51 16.18 6.21
N ASN A 113 0.22 15.38 7.23
CA ASN A 113 -0.66 14.21 7.14
C ASN A 113 -2.14 14.62 7.09
N PRO A 114 -3.08 13.70 6.81
CA PRO A 114 -4.51 13.95 6.96
C PRO A 114 -4.85 14.46 8.38
N ASP A 115 -5.84 15.34 8.47
CA ASP A 115 -6.35 15.80 9.77
C ASP A 115 -7.11 14.66 10.50
N PHE A 116 -7.78 13.80 9.71
CA PHE A 116 -8.43 12.60 10.21
C PHE A 116 -8.29 11.47 9.19
N VAL A 117 -8.15 10.25 9.72
CA VAL A 117 -8.34 9.00 8.99
C VAL A 117 -9.56 8.32 9.59
N VAL A 118 -10.59 8.16 8.77
CA VAL A 118 -11.87 7.55 9.17
C VAL A 118 -12.00 6.21 8.47
N VAL A 119 -12.20 5.16 9.24
CA VAL A 119 -12.43 3.81 8.73
C VAL A 119 -13.69 3.25 9.37
N ASP A 120 -14.77 3.18 8.59
CA ASP A 120 -15.97 2.48 9.02
C ASP A 120 -15.84 1.01 8.65
N THR A 121 -15.73 0.16 9.66
CA THR A 121 -15.55 -1.27 9.46
C THR A 121 -16.81 -1.99 8.95
N GLU A 122 -17.99 -1.37 9.07
CA GLU A 122 -19.20 -1.87 8.40
C GLU A 122 -19.12 -1.72 6.89
N ILE A 123 -18.50 -0.62 6.41
CA ILE A 123 -18.28 -0.38 4.98
C ILE A 123 -17.11 -1.23 4.48
N THR A 124 -15.97 -1.18 5.16
CA THR A 124 -14.76 -1.82 4.65
C THR A 124 -14.82 -3.34 4.63
N VAL A 125 -15.58 -3.97 5.54
CA VAL A 125 -15.77 -5.42 5.56
C VAL A 125 -16.59 -5.93 4.36
N GLN A 126 -17.35 -5.06 3.69
CA GLN A 126 -18.09 -5.38 2.47
C GLN A 126 -17.22 -5.34 1.21
N SER A 127 -16.00 -4.79 1.30
CA SER A 127 -15.09 -4.77 0.16
C SER A 127 -14.61 -6.18 -0.21
N PRO A 128 -14.26 -6.43 -1.49
CA PRO A 128 -13.72 -7.72 -1.90
C PRO A 128 -12.49 -8.12 -1.07
N ALA A 129 -12.47 -9.36 -0.58
CA ALA A 129 -11.43 -9.84 0.34
C ALA A 129 -9.99 -9.73 -0.23
N TRP A 130 -9.83 -9.78 -1.57
CA TRP A 130 -8.51 -9.57 -2.19
C TRP A 130 -7.94 -8.16 -1.97
N MET A 131 -8.78 -7.15 -1.73
CA MET A 131 -8.31 -5.81 -1.33
C MET A 131 -7.68 -5.86 0.06
N PHE A 132 -8.31 -6.57 0.98
CA PHE A 132 -7.77 -6.75 2.32
C PHE A 132 -6.46 -7.58 2.32
N THR A 133 -6.38 -8.63 1.47
CA THR A 133 -5.12 -9.34 1.21
C THR A 133 -4.01 -8.39 0.79
N SER A 134 -4.32 -7.43 -0.10
CA SER A 134 -3.36 -6.42 -0.55
C SER A 134 -2.88 -5.55 0.62
N GLY A 135 -3.81 -5.02 1.45
CA GLY A 135 -3.43 -4.22 2.61
C GLY A 135 -2.58 -4.98 3.63
N ILE A 136 -2.86 -6.28 3.83
CA ILE A 136 -2.03 -7.14 4.70
C ILE A 136 -0.63 -7.29 4.10
N GLY A 137 -0.49 -7.48 2.78
CA GLY A 137 0.81 -7.60 2.12
C GLY A 137 1.65 -6.34 2.21
N ASP A 138 1.02 -5.18 2.04
CA ASP A 138 1.62 -3.86 2.19
C ASP A 138 2.15 -3.66 3.62
N ALA A 139 1.28 -3.83 4.58
CA ALA A 139 1.57 -3.64 6.00
C ALA A 139 2.59 -4.64 6.56
N LEU A 140 2.63 -5.86 6.03
CA LEU A 140 3.57 -6.88 6.48
C LEU A 140 5.02 -6.49 6.16
N ALA A 141 5.26 -5.87 5.00
CA ALA A 141 6.58 -5.43 4.60
C ALA A 141 7.13 -4.29 5.47
N THR A 142 6.25 -3.43 5.97
CA THR A 142 6.61 -2.24 6.76
C THR A 142 7.60 -2.54 7.88
N TYR A 143 7.43 -3.64 8.61
CA TYR A 143 8.34 -3.96 9.71
C TYR A 143 9.74 -4.35 9.24
N PHE A 144 9.84 -5.21 8.23
CA PHE A 144 11.13 -5.69 7.73
C PHE A 144 11.91 -4.58 7.03
N GLU A 145 11.22 -3.73 6.29
CA GLU A 145 11.83 -2.57 5.64
C GLU A 145 12.21 -1.48 6.65
N ALA A 146 11.44 -1.32 7.73
CA ALA A 146 11.81 -0.47 8.86
C ALA A 146 13.10 -0.95 9.54
N GLU A 147 13.26 -2.27 9.76
CA GLU A 147 14.51 -2.83 10.31
C GLU A 147 15.71 -2.54 9.39
N ALA A 148 15.57 -2.76 8.08
CA ALA A 148 16.62 -2.47 7.10
C ALA A 148 16.97 -0.98 7.07
N SER A 149 15.97 -0.09 7.01
CA SER A 149 16.17 1.36 6.98
C SER A 149 16.84 1.89 8.24
N VAL A 150 16.47 1.37 9.40
CA VAL A 150 17.09 1.71 10.69
C VAL A 150 18.54 1.24 10.74
N ALA A 151 18.81 -0.01 10.32
CA ALA A 151 20.14 -0.57 10.33
C ALA A 151 21.09 0.16 9.36
N ASN A 152 20.56 0.61 8.22
CA ASN A 152 21.30 1.41 7.23
C ASN A 152 21.38 2.90 7.59
N ASN A 153 20.68 3.35 8.65
CA ASN A 153 20.58 4.73 9.07
C ASN A 153 20.21 5.68 7.93
N ASN A 154 19.32 5.25 7.07
CA ASN A 154 18.90 6.00 5.88
C ASN A 154 17.90 7.12 6.24
N VAL A 155 17.53 7.95 5.25
CA VAL A 155 16.50 8.98 5.38
C VAL A 155 15.14 8.27 5.49
N CYS A 156 14.25 8.78 6.35
CA CYS A 156 12.91 8.23 6.47
C CYS A 156 12.03 8.56 5.24
N ASN A 157 10.93 7.82 5.08
CA ASN A 157 10.05 7.92 3.91
C ASN A 157 9.12 9.16 3.92
N ALA A 158 9.18 9.99 4.95
CA ALA A 158 8.39 11.22 5.05
C ALA A 158 8.77 12.29 4.01
N GLY A 159 9.83 12.06 3.22
CA GLY A 159 10.26 12.93 2.12
C GLY A 159 10.82 14.28 2.52
N LEU A 160 11.08 14.47 3.79
CA LEU A 160 11.68 15.68 4.31
C LEU A 160 13.19 15.44 4.52
N ASP A 161 13.99 16.43 4.11
CA ASP A 161 15.45 16.34 4.11
C ASP A 161 16.01 15.88 5.47
N ASP A 162 16.90 14.89 5.43
CA ASP A 162 17.70 14.41 6.56
C ASP A 162 16.98 13.82 7.79
N TYR A 163 15.67 13.65 7.79
CA TYR A 163 14.98 12.96 8.88
C TYR A 163 15.34 11.47 8.89
N LYS A 164 15.73 11.00 10.06
CA LYS A 164 16.11 9.59 10.29
C LYS A 164 14.95 8.80 10.86
N PRO A 165 14.98 7.45 10.71
CA PRO A 165 13.97 6.59 11.29
C PRO A 165 13.73 6.89 12.78
N SER A 166 12.45 7.14 13.13
CA SER A 166 12.07 7.50 14.49
C SER A 166 11.81 6.27 15.38
N LEU A 167 11.92 6.45 16.69
CA LEU A 167 11.53 5.40 17.64
C LEU A 167 10.04 5.07 17.55
N LEU A 168 9.20 6.08 17.31
CA LEU A 168 7.75 5.90 17.13
C LEU A 168 7.46 5.06 15.86
N GLY A 169 8.09 5.38 14.73
CA GLY A 169 7.92 4.62 13.50
C GLY A 169 8.31 3.15 13.66
N ARG A 170 9.46 2.89 14.32
CA ARG A 170 9.90 1.52 14.65
C ARG A 170 8.90 0.77 15.52
N ALA A 171 8.37 1.44 16.55
CA ALA A 171 7.39 0.83 17.46
C ALA A 171 6.07 0.54 16.73
N ALA A 172 5.59 1.44 15.87
CA ALA A 172 4.40 1.25 15.07
C ALA A 172 4.57 0.09 14.07
N ALA A 173 5.68 0.04 13.32
CA ALA A 173 5.99 -1.04 12.40
C ALA A 173 6.05 -2.41 13.09
N LYS A 174 6.69 -2.48 14.28
CA LYS A 174 6.76 -3.71 15.07
C LYS A 174 5.39 -4.16 15.57
N LEU A 175 4.58 -3.23 16.10
CA LEU A 175 3.23 -3.54 16.56
C LEU A 175 2.33 -3.98 15.40
N CYS A 176 2.45 -3.34 14.24
CA CYS A 176 1.78 -3.76 13.00
C CYS A 176 2.09 -5.24 12.69
N TYR A 177 3.37 -5.59 12.61
CA TYR A 177 3.81 -6.97 12.39
C TYR A 177 3.24 -7.94 13.42
N ASP A 178 3.32 -7.62 14.71
CA ASP A 178 2.83 -8.51 15.78
C ASP A 178 1.33 -8.79 15.67
N ILE A 179 0.54 -7.77 15.34
CA ILE A 179 -0.91 -7.90 15.11
C ILE A 179 -1.17 -8.75 13.87
N LEU A 180 -0.48 -8.49 12.76
CA LEU A 180 -0.67 -9.25 11.52
C LEU A 180 -0.36 -10.73 11.72
N ILE A 181 0.75 -11.06 12.35
CA ILE A 181 1.13 -12.46 12.60
C ILE A 181 0.16 -13.17 13.55
N LYS A 182 -0.38 -12.45 14.53
CA LYS A 182 -1.33 -13.01 15.50
C LYS A 182 -2.73 -13.17 14.90
N ASP A 183 -3.24 -12.14 14.29
CA ASP A 183 -4.66 -12.00 13.95
C ASP A 183 -4.94 -12.11 12.42
N GLY A 184 -3.92 -11.97 11.55
CA GLY A 184 -4.10 -11.81 10.10
C GLY A 184 -4.87 -12.93 9.42
N VAL A 185 -4.55 -14.20 9.73
CA VAL A 185 -5.26 -15.36 9.14
C VAL A 185 -6.72 -15.41 9.61
N ALA A 186 -6.99 -15.10 10.89
CA ALA A 186 -8.35 -15.05 11.42
C ALA A 186 -9.13 -13.86 10.81
N ALA A 187 -8.48 -12.71 10.66
CA ALA A 187 -9.04 -11.53 10.02
C ALA A 187 -9.41 -11.79 8.54
N MET A 188 -8.53 -12.47 7.78
CA MET A 188 -8.84 -12.86 6.39
C MET A 188 -10.06 -13.78 6.29
N ARG A 189 -10.18 -14.76 7.20
CA ARG A 189 -11.39 -15.61 7.27
C ARG A 189 -12.65 -14.80 7.57
N ALA A 190 -12.55 -13.82 8.46
CA ALA A 190 -13.66 -12.93 8.77
C ALA A 190 -14.01 -12.05 7.56
N ALA A 191 -13.04 -11.45 6.89
CA ALA A 191 -13.24 -10.62 5.70
C ALA A 191 -13.90 -11.38 4.55
N THR A 192 -13.51 -12.64 4.31
CA THR A 192 -14.14 -13.49 3.27
C THR A 192 -15.60 -13.83 3.56
N GLN A 193 -16.06 -13.66 4.77
CA GLN A 193 -17.44 -13.89 5.22
C GLN A 193 -18.17 -12.58 5.55
N HIS A 194 -17.55 -11.43 5.28
CA HIS A 194 -18.06 -10.09 5.62
C HIS A 194 -18.41 -9.93 7.11
N LEU A 195 -17.58 -10.53 7.99
CA LEU A 195 -17.78 -10.53 9.44
C LEU A 195 -16.79 -9.57 10.11
N ARG A 196 -17.31 -8.72 10.98
CA ARG A 196 -16.50 -7.90 11.88
C ARG A 196 -16.20 -8.70 13.16
N THR A 197 -14.96 -9.12 13.30
CA THR A 197 -14.46 -9.81 14.49
C THR A 197 -13.37 -8.97 15.14
N PRO A 198 -13.04 -9.19 16.42
CA PRO A 198 -11.90 -8.49 17.03
C PRO A 198 -10.58 -8.65 16.24
N ALA A 199 -10.35 -9.80 15.62
CA ALA A 199 -9.18 -10.02 14.76
C ALA A 199 -9.23 -9.14 13.49
N TYR A 200 -10.41 -8.99 12.88
CA TYR A 200 -10.59 -8.09 11.74
C TYR A 200 -10.31 -6.64 12.14
N GLU A 201 -10.92 -6.15 13.22
CA GLU A 201 -10.73 -4.79 13.71
C GLU A 201 -9.26 -4.47 14.03
N ASN A 202 -8.56 -5.40 14.70
CA ASN A 202 -7.14 -5.25 15.00
C ASN A 202 -6.29 -5.13 13.72
N VAL A 203 -6.59 -5.94 12.69
CA VAL A 203 -5.85 -5.91 11.42
C VAL A 203 -6.21 -4.67 10.60
N VAL A 204 -7.45 -4.16 10.68
CA VAL A 204 -7.84 -2.87 10.09
C VAL A 204 -6.96 -1.74 10.62
N GLU A 205 -6.80 -1.63 11.95
CA GLU A 205 -5.92 -0.63 12.55
C GLU A 205 -4.45 -0.84 12.15
N ALA A 206 -4.00 -2.10 12.14
CA ALA A 206 -2.63 -2.41 11.75
C ALA A 206 -2.32 -2.00 10.30
N THR A 207 -3.20 -2.34 9.34
CA THR A 207 -2.98 -2.07 7.93
C THR A 207 -3.19 -0.60 7.54
N THR A 208 -4.05 0.13 8.24
CA THR A 208 -4.39 1.52 7.89
C THR A 208 -3.53 2.52 8.63
N LEU A 209 -3.37 2.35 9.95
CA LEU A 209 -2.68 3.34 10.80
C LEU A 209 -1.24 2.94 11.10
N LEU A 210 -1.05 1.73 11.68
CA LEU A 210 0.29 1.35 12.16
C LEU A 210 1.28 1.14 11.02
N SER A 211 0.83 0.59 9.89
CA SER A 211 1.64 0.49 8.67
C SER A 211 2.05 1.87 8.17
N GLY A 212 1.10 2.76 7.96
CA GLY A 212 1.38 4.09 7.42
C GLY A 212 2.30 4.91 8.32
N VAL A 213 2.03 4.95 9.63
CA VAL A 213 2.91 5.64 10.60
C VAL A 213 4.28 4.98 10.65
N GLY A 214 4.34 3.66 10.63
CA GLY A 214 5.57 2.88 10.64
C GLY A 214 6.43 3.18 9.43
N CYS A 215 5.89 2.98 8.23
CA CYS A 215 6.58 3.15 6.96
C CYS A 215 7.03 4.61 6.75
N GLU A 216 6.15 5.58 6.97
CA GLU A 216 6.47 7.00 6.75
C GLU A 216 7.61 7.49 7.66
N ASN A 217 7.65 7.01 8.91
CA ASN A 217 8.62 7.43 9.91
C ASN A 217 9.83 6.50 10.04
N THR A 218 9.98 5.52 9.14
CA THR A 218 11.18 4.67 9.03
C THR A 218 11.74 4.67 7.62
N GLY A 219 11.15 3.92 6.71
CA GLY A 219 11.58 3.85 5.32
C GLY A 219 11.20 2.54 4.66
N VAL A 220 11.48 2.45 3.37
CA VAL A 220 11.23 1.28 2.51
C VAL A 220 12.53 0.70 1.98
N SER A 221 12.52 -0.56 1.56
CA SER A 221 13.69 -1.27 1.06
C SER A 221 13.36 -2.10 -0.18
N ILE A 222 13.86 -3.34 -0.27
CA ILE A 222 13.73 -4.22 -1.44
C ILE A 222 12.26 -4.47 -1.79
N ALA A 223 11.38 -4.69 -0.81
CA ALA A 223 10.00 -5.06 -1.08
C ALA A 223 9.28 -4.00 -1.93
N HIS A 224 9.23 -2.76 -1.47
CA HIS A 224 8.65 -1.65 -2.23
C HIS A 224 9.50 -1.28 -3.45
N GLY A 225 10.82 -1.40 -3.35
CA GLY A 225 11.73 -1.12 -4.45
C GLY A 225 11.52 -2.02 -5.65
N LEU A 226 11.41 -3.32 -5.42
CA LEU A 226 11.20 -4.32 -6.46
C LEU A 226 9.76 -4.24 -7.03
N GLN A 227 8.77 -4.02 -6.16
CA GLN A 227 7.37 -3.86 -6.55
C GLN A 227 7.17 -2.69 -7.55
N ALA A 228 7.98 -1.63 -7.46
CA ALA A 228 7.90 -0.50 -8.37
C ALA A 228 8.11 -0.88 -9.87
N GLY A 229 8.69 -2.04 -10.14
CA GLY A 229 8.83 -2.59 -11.50
C GLY A 229 7.62 -3.40 -12.00
N PHE A 230 6.61 -3.62 -11.16
CA PHE A 230 5.47 -4.51 -11.50
C PHE A 230 4.57 -4.01 -12.63
N GLY A 231 4.70 -2.75 -13.04
CA GLY A 231 4.06 -2.25 -14.26
C GLY A 231 4.51 -2.95 -15.54
N LEU A 232 5.62 -3.70 -15.51
CA LEU A 232 6.13 -4.50 -16.63
C LEU A 232 5.53 -5.91 -16.68
N LEU A 233 4.83 -6.35 -15.63
CA LEU A 233 4.26 -7.69 -15.56
C LEU A 233 3.03 -7.84 -16.47
N PRO A 234 2.75 -9.06 -16.97
CA PRO A 234 1.64 -9.29 -17.90
C PRO A 234 0.27 -9.10 -17.25
N LYS A 235 0.19 -9.18 -15.92
CA LYS A 235 -1.03 -9.02 -15.13
C LYS A 235 -0.89 -7.83 -14.20
N HIS A 236 -1.89 -6.96 -14.20
CA HIS A 236 -1.98 -5.91 -13.19
C HIS A 236 -2.30 -6.51 -11.81
N LEU A 237 -1.47 -6.19 -10.83
CA LEU A 237 -1.63 -6.60 -9.44
C LEU A 237 -1.84 -5.36 -8.57
N GLN A 238 -2.59 -5.54 -7.47
CA GLN A 238 -2.68 -4.51 -6.45
C GLN A 238 -1.30 -4.27 -5.81
N HIS A 239 -1.05 -3.02 -5.41
CA HIS A 239 0.23 -2.59 -4.86
C HIS A 239 0.72 -3.52 -3.74
N GLY A 240 -0.02 -3.63 -2.65
CA GLY A 240 0.38 -4.41 -1.49
C GLY A 240 0.44 -5.92 -1.77
N THR A 241 -0.33 -6.44 -2.74
CA THR A 241 -0.18 -7.82 -3.20
C THR A 241 1.22 -8.06 -3.79
N GLY A 242 1.69 -7.10 -4.58
CA GLY A 242 3.05 -7.13 -5.13
C GLY A 242 4.11 -6.93 -4.05
N VAL A 243 3.90 -6.00 -3.11
CA VAL A 243 4.80 -5.75 -1.98
C VAL A 243 4.96 -7.01 -1.13
N GLY A 244 3.87 -7.71 -0.80
CA GLY A 244 3.92 -8.95 -0.02
C GLY A 244 4.73 -10.07 -0.69
N TYR A 245 4.65 -10.21 -2.02
CA TYR A 245 5.53 -11.11 -2.78
C TYR A 245 7.01 -10.65 -2.70
N CYS A 246 7.25 -9.37 -2.94
CA CYS A 246 8.61 -8.82 -2.93
C CYS A 246 9.25 -8.87 -1.54
N LEU A 247 8.45 -8.86 -0.46
CA LEU A 247 8.95 -9.11 0.88
C LEU A 247 9.59 -10.50 1.00
N LEU A 248 8.99 -11.54 0.41
CA LEU A 248 9.61 -12.88 0.43
C LEU A 248 10.97 -12.87 -0.29
N VAL A 249 11.10 -12.14 -1.39
CA VAL A 249 12.38 -11.95 -2.08
C VAL A 249 13.38 -11.21 -1.18
N GLN A 250 12.95 -10.14 -0.49
CA GLN A 250 13.79 -9.40 0.47
C GLN A 250 14.32 -10.33 1.57
N LEU A 251 13.47 -11.14 2.17
CA LEU A 251 13.88 -12.06 3.25
C LEU A 251 14.90 -13.09 2.78
N ILE A 252 14.81 -13.56 1.53
CA ILE A 252 15.84 -14.44 0.94
C ILE A 252 17.15 -13.70 0.76
N VAL A 253 17.13 -12.48 0.23
CA VAL A 253 18.35 -11.65 0.07
C VAL A 253 19.01 -11.36 1.42
N GLN A 254 18.21 -11.12 2.46
CA GLN A 254 18.68 -10.88 3.83
C GLN A 254 19.12 -12.16 4.55
N ASN A 255 18.86 -13.36 4.00
CA ASN A 255 18.98 -14.65 4.69
C ASN A 255 18.29 -14.63 6.07
N ASP A 256 17.06 -14.09 6.10
CA ASP A 256 16.29 -13.88 7.32
C ASP A 256 15.69 -15.21 7.83
N GLU A 257 15.95 -15.54 9.09
CA GLU A 257 15.47 -16.78 9.73
C GLU A 257 13.93 -16.88 9.80
N ARG A 258 13.22 -15.76 9.64
CA ARG A 258 11.74 -15.70 9.66
C ARG A 258 11.12 -16.08 8.32
N PHE A 259 11.90 -16.28 7.26
CA PHE A 259 11.41 -16.51 5.89
C PHE A 259 10.34 -17.61 5.83
N ASP A 260 10.59 -18.79 6.38
CA ASP A 260 9.64 -19.92 6.36
C ASP A 260 8.28 -19.55 6.97
N LYS A 261 8.32 -18.89 8.13
CA LYS A 261 7.12 -18.43 8.83
C LYS A 261 6.33 -17.41 8.01
N ILE A 262 7.03 -16.46 7.38
CA ILE A 262 6.39 -15.41 6.58
C ILE A 262 5.86 -15.98 5.26
N PHE A 263 6.57 -16.92 4.64
CA PHE A 263 6.08 -17.64 3.47
C PHE A 263 4.74 -18.35 3.76
N ASP A 264 4.69 -19.13 4.85
CA ASP A 264 3.48 -19.85 5.25
C ASP A 264 2.32 -18.88 5.60
N PHE A 265 2.63 -17.74 6.21
CA PHE A 265 1.66 -16.67 6.48
C PHE A 265 1.14 -16.06 5.18
N CYS A 266 2.01 -15.65 4.26
CA CYS A 266 1.62 -15.09 2.96
C CYS A 266 0.67 -16.02 2.21
N LYS A 267 1.01 -17.30 2.16
CA LYS A 267 0.14 -18.34 1.56
C LYS A 267 -1.21 -18.44 2.25
N ALA A 268 -1.24 -18.39 3.60
CA ALA A 268 -2.47 -18.52 4.38
C ALA A 268 -3.44 -17.33 4.21
N VAL A 269 -2.92 -16.12 3.93
CA VAL A 269 -3.73 -14.92 3.68
C VAL A 269 -3.99 -14.66 2.17
N GLY A 270 -3.53 -15.55 1.28
CA GLY A 270 -3.78 -15.49 -0.15
C GLY A 270 -2.86 -14.54 -0.93
N LEU A 271 -1.69 -14.18 -0.37
CA LEU A 271 -0.64 -13.45 -1.08
C LEU A 271 0.11 -14.38 -2.07
N PRO A 272 0.60 -13.85 -3.20
CA PRO A 272 1.48 -14.57 -4.10
C PRO A 272 2.75 -15.06 -3.39
N VAL A 273 3.18 -16.28 -3.69
CA VAL A 273 4.39 -16.88 -3.13
C VAL A 273 5.35 -17.42 -4.21
N CYS A 274 5.00 -17.26 -5.48
CA CYS A 274 5.85 -17.61 -6.62
C CYS A 274 5.52 -16.75 -7.84
N THR A 275 6.37 -16.75 -8.86
CA THR A 275 6.16 -15.97 -10.10
C THR A 275 4.91 -16.38 -10.86
N LYS A 276 4.49 -17.64 -10.77
CA LYS A 276 3.24 -18.13 -11.37
C LYS A 276 2.01 -17.43 -10.79
N ASP A 277 2.00 -17.15 -9.49
CA ASP A 277 0.91 -16.43 -8.81
C ASP A 277 0.81 -14.97 -9.28
N LEU A 278 1.92 -14.38 -9.74
CA LEU A 278 1.96 -13.07 -10.38
C LEU A 278 1.40 -13.08 -11.81
N GLY A 279 1.01 -14.24 -12.34
CA GLY A 279 0.54 -14.40 -13.72
C GLY A 279 1.66 -14.45 -14.76
N ILE A 280 2.91 -14.67 -14.34
CA ILE A 280 4.04 -14.82 -15.27
C ILE A 280 4.01 -16.22 -15.87
N PRO A 281 3.97 -16.35 -17.23
CA PRO A 281 4.04 -17.67 -17.87
C PRO A 281 5.39 -18.35 -17.58
N THR A 282 5.37 -19.64 -17.27
CA THR A 282 6.59 -20.40 -16.95
C THR A 282 7.65 -20.32 -18.06
N ALA A 283 7.21 -20.32 -19.32
CA ALA A 283 8.12 -20.24 -20.47
C ALA A 283 8.81 -18.87 -20.62
N GLU A 284 8.23 -17.81 -20.04
CA GLU A 284 8.72 -16.43 -20.12
C GLU A 284 9.28 -15.96 -18.78
N ARG A 285 9.37 -16.82 -17.78
CA ARG A 285 9.75 -16.49 -16.41
C ARG A 285 11.07 -15.73 -16.35
N ASP A 286 12.12 -16.28 -16.93
CA ASP A 286 13.46 -15.69 -16.85
C ASP A 286 13.50 -14.32 -17.54
N TYR A 287 12.77 -14.14 -18.64
CA TYR A 287 12.62 -12.85 -19.31
C TYR A 287 12.00 -11.80 -18.38
N TYR A 288 10.85 -12.10 -17.74
CA TYR A 288 10.19 -11.15 -16.85
C TYR A 288 11.00 -10.87 -15.59
N ILE A 289 11.70 -11.86 -15.03
CA ILE A 289 12.61 -11.65 -13.89
C ILE A 289 13.72 -10.67 -14.27
N GLU A 290 14.37 -10.85 -15.42
CA GLU A 290 15.43 -9.95 -15.87
C GLU A 290 14.89 -8.53 -16.10
N GLN A 291 13.75 -8.38 -16.79
CA GLN A 291 13.12 -7.08 -17.03
C GLN A 291 12.77 -6.38 -15.71
N LEU A 292 12.19 -7.10 -14.75
CA LEU A 292 11.83 -6.57 -13.44
C LEU A 292 13.06 -6.07 -12.68
N VAL A 293 14.09 -6.88 -12.57
CA VAL A 293 15.33 -6.52 -11.85
C VAL A 293 16.06 -5.39 -12.56
N ASP A 294 16.13 -5.39 -13.89
CA ASP A 294 16.72 -4.31 -14.70
C ASP A 294 16.00 -2.97 -14.56
N ALA A 295 14.71 -3.01 -14.36
CA ALA A 295 13.91 -1.79 -14.18
C ALA A 295 14.19 -1.07 -12.86
N VAL A 296 14.62 -1.79 -11.81
CA VAL A 296 14.71 -1.25 -10.45
C VAL A 296 16.12 -1.21 -9.89
N TYR A 297 16.96 -2.21 -10.13
CA TYR A 297 18.31 -2.26 -9.54
C TYR A 297 19.18 -1.12 -10.09
N GLY A 298 19.80 -0.37 -9.18
CA GLY A 298 20.60 0.82 -9.52
C GLY A 298 19.81 2.03 -10.04
N LYS A 299 18.48 1.91 -10.18
CA LYS A 299 17.58 2.99 -10.64
C LYS A 299 16.64 3.47 -9.54
N ARG A 300 16.41 2.64 -8.54
CA ARG A 300 15.59 2.93 -7.37
C ARG A 300 16.46 2.85 -6.14
N TRP A 301 16.60 3.93 -5.40
CA TRP A 301 17.45 4.03 -4.21
C TRP A 301 17.02 3.04 -3.12
N ASN A 302 15.71 2.81 -3.00
CA ASN A 302 15.16 1.91 -1.99
C ASN A 302 15.52 0.45 -2.21
N VAL A 303 15.73 -0.01 -3.45
CA VAL A 303 16.16 -1.41 -3.71
C VAL A 303 17.46 -1.74 -2.98
N THR A 304 18.35 -0.76 -2.83
CA THR A 304 19.64 -0.93 -2.15
C THR A 304 19.66 -0.37 -0.73
N ASN A 305 18.48 -0.07 -0.15
CA ASN A 305 18.36 0.42 1.22
C ASN A 305 18.47 -0.73 2.24
N GLU A 306 19.61 -1.43 2.17
CA GLU A 306 19.97 -2.54 3.06
C GLU A 306 21.27 -2.20 3.79
N PRO A 307 21.51 -2.72 4.99
CA PRO A 307 22.75 -2.48 5.74
C PRO A 307 23.96 -3.24 5.18
N PHE A 308 23.84 -3.86 4.02
CA PHE A 308 24.89 -4.61 3.33
C PHE A 308 24.77 -4.42 1.81
N PHE A 309 25.87 -4.63 1.12
CA PHE A 309 25.90 -4.64 -0.35
C PHE A 309 25.48 -6.01 -0.90
N PHE A 310 24.71 -6.01 -1.97
CA PHE A 310 24.40 -7.20 -2.78
C PHE A 310 24.43 -6.85 -4.27
N GLU A 311 24.71 -7.83 -5.09
CA GLU A 311 24.77 -7.67 -6.54
C GLU A 311 23.38 -7.85 -7.17
N LYS A 312 23.21 -7.35 -8.40
CA LYS A 312 21.97 -7.50 -9.18
C LYS A 312 21.56 -8.98 -9.31
N SER A 313 22.52 -9.88 -9.54
CA SER A 313 22.29 -11.32 -9.63
C SER A 313 21.64 -11.89 -8.37
N THR A 314 21.93 -11.34 -7.19
CA THR A 314 21.33 -11.78 -5.93
C THR A 314 19.81 -11.65 -5.94
N LEU A 315 19.25 -10.57 -6.51
CA LEU A 315 17.79 -10.42 -6.65
C LEU A 315 17.22 -11.45 -7.64
N THR A 316 17.89 -11.64 -8.77
CA THR A 316 17.48 -12.63 -9.79
C THR A 316 17.45 -14.04 -9.20
N ASP A 317 18.52 -14.40 -8.46
CA ASP A 317 18.63 -15.71 -7.83
C ASP A 317 17.64 -15.90 -6.69
N ALA A 318 17.37 -14.85 -5.90
CA ALA A 318 16.35 -14.88 -4.84
C ALA A 318 14.94 -15.14 -5.38
N ILE A 319 14.58 -14.52 -6.51
CA ILE A 319 13.26 -14.78 -7.18
C ILE A 319 13.19 -16.23 -7.67
N LYS A 320 14.25 -16.73 -8.31
CA LYS A 320 14.32 -18.13 -8.78
C LYS A 320 14.31 -19.13 -7.63
N TYR A 321 14.99 -18.81 -6.52
CA TYR A 321 14.97 -19.61 -5.30
C TYR A 321 13.58 -19.69 -4.70
N LEU A 322 12.85 -18.55 -4.64
CA LEU A 322 11.48 -18.51 -4.14
C LEU A 322 10.55 -19.44 -4.93
N ASP A 323 10.66 -19.45 -6.26
CA ASP A 323 9.90 -20.38 -7.11
C ASP A 323 10.21 -21.84 -6.79
N ALA A 324 11.49 -22.19 -6.70
CA ALA A 324 11.90 -23.56 -6.37
C ALA A 324 11.40 -23.98 -4.97
N TYR A 325 11.52 -23.09 -3.99
CA TYR A 325 11.03 -23.33 -2.64
C TYR A 325 9.51 -23.55 -2.59
N ALA A 326 8.75 -22.75 -3.36
CA ALA A 326 7.29 -22.90 -3.44
C ALA A 326 6.89 -24.24 -4.07
N ASP A 327 7.60 -24.70 -5.11
CA ASP A 327 7.39 -26.00 -5.75
C ASP A 327 7.68 -27.16 -4.79
N ASP A 328 8.76 -27.10 -4.02
CA ASP A 328 9.12 -28.11 -3.00
C ASP A 328 8.07 -28.21 -1.90
N LYS A 329 7.55 -27.08 -1.40
CA LYS A 329 6.46 -27.05 -0.41
C LYS A 329 5.17 -27.70 -0.93
N VAL A 330 4.87 -27.57 -2.22
CA VAL A 330 3.72 -28.24 -2.85
C VAL A 330 3.92 -29.75 -2.92
N GLN A 331 5.14 -30.24 -3.19
CA GLN A 331 5.43 -31.67 -3.25
C GLN A 331 5.34 -32.32 -1.84
N ILE A 332 5.91 -31.68 -0.82
CA ILE A 332 5.88 -32.17 0.57
C ILE A 332 4.42 -32.25 1.08
N SER A 333 3.56 -31.30 0.72
CA SER A 333 2.14 -31.30 1.14
C SER A 333 1.27 -32.39 0.48
N LYS A 334 1.78 -33.04 -0.58
CA LYS A 334 1.09 -34.14 -1.30
C LYS A 334 1.59 -35.52 -0.90
N ALA A 335 2.72 -35.61 -0.20
CA ALA A 335 3.30 -36.84 0.30
C ALA A 335 2.79 -37.17 1.72
#